data_6470a1f98e0f8c0eda8eb2a02950c998
#
_entry.id   6470a1f98e0f8c0eda8eb2a02950c998
#
_cell.length_a   1.000
_cell.length_b   1.000
_cell.length_c   1.000
_cell.angle_alpha   90.00
_cell.angle_beta   90.00
_cell.angle_gamma   90.00
#
_symmetry.space_group_name_H-M   'P 1'
#
loop_
_entity.id
_entity.type
_entity.pdbx_description
1 polymer ?
#
loop_
_entity_poly.entity_id
_entity_poly.type
_entity_poly.pdbx_seq_one_letter_code
_entity_poly.pdbx_strand_id
1 'polypeptide(L)'
;MTVLLLATLDTKGTEAAFLRDRLVELGVGVRLVDTGCLGAAAVAADITRDEFYSLGPDPLEDLVEASDRGRAIAAAADSARALAVAELAAGTLEGVIGIGGSAGTTIATSAMRALPLGVPKLMLSTLASGQVRPWVGDSDLLMLNSVVDILGLNRISRSVLDSAARAMAGLVTLAP
;
A
#
# COMPACT_ATOMS: atom_id res chain seq x y z
N MET A 1 -9.73 5.03 14.15
CA MET A 1 -9.69 4.78 12.69
C MET A 1 -8.31 5.10 12.18
N THR A 2 -7.86 4.42 11.13
CA THR A 2 -6.48 4.54 10.62
C THR A 2 -6.45 4.35 9.09
N VAL A 3 -5.40 4.89 8.48
CA VAL A 3 -5.03 4.61 7.08
C VAL A 3 -4.15 3.37 7.03
N LEU A 4 -4.47 2.40 6.16
CA LEU A 4 -3.56 1.30 5.84
C LEU A 4 -2.51 1.79 4.85
N LEU A 5 -1.23 1.68 5.21
CA LEU A 5 -0.10 1.93 4.31
C LEU A 5 0.48 0.59 3.85
N LEU A 6 0.22 0.24 2.58
CA LEU A 6 0.65 -1.02 1.97
C LEU A 6 2.00 -0.84 1.25
N ALA A 7 3.01 -1.60 1.64
CA ALA A 7 4.34 -1.57 1.02
C ALA A 7 5.08 -2.91 1.19
N THR A 8 5.94 -3.27 0.23
CA THR A 8 6.88 -4.38 0.35
C THR A 8 8.08 -3.91 1.19
N LEU A 9 8.10 -4.20 2.49
CA LEU A 9 9.07 -3.63 3.43
C LEU A 9 10.49 -4.20 3.28
N ASP A 10 10.65 -5.30 2.58
CA ASP A 10 11.94 -5.84 2.17
C ASP A 10 12.66 -4.97 1.12
N THR A 11 11.92 -4.21 0.32
CA THR A 11 12.47 -3.39 -0.77
C THR A 11 12.14 -1.90 -0.64
N LYS A 12 11.08 -1.53 0.07
CA LYS A 12 10.55 -0.16 0.17
C LYS A 12 10.36 0.31 1.63
N GLY A 13 10.98 -0.40 2.58
CA GLY A 13 10.77 -0.13 4.01
C GLY A 13 11.18 1.28 4.42
N THR A 14 12.30 1.79 3.91
CA THR A 14 12.78 3.16 4.21
C THR A 14 11.80 4.24 3.72
N GLU A 15 11.27 4.07 2.50
CA GLU A 15 10.32 5.00 1.90
C GLU A 15 8.95 4.91 2.58
N ALA A 16 8.53 3.70 2.93
CA ALA A 16 7.30 3.46 3.68
C ALA A 16 7.36 4.09 5.08
N ALA A 17 8.48 3.94 5.79
CA ALA A 17 8.69 4.60 7.08
C ALA A 17 8.63 6.12 6.97
N PHE A 18 9.29 6.70 5.97
CA PHE A 18 9.23 8.14 5.73
C PHE A 18 7.79 8.60 5.47
N LEU A 19 7.04 7.90 4.61
CA LEU A 19 5.65 8.24 4.31
C LEU A 19 4.74 8.11 5.55
N ARG A 20 4.90 7.04 6.32
CA ARG A 20 4.20 6.84 7.60
C ARG A 20 4.45 8.03 8.55
N ASP A 21 5.71 8.38 8.75
CA ASP A 21 6.10 9.45 9.68
C ASP A 21 5.52 10.80 9.23
N ARG A 22 5.50 11.08 7.92
CA ARG A 22 4.86 12.29 7.37
C ARG A 22 3.35 12.29 7.56
N LEU A 23 2.66 11.16 7.41
CA LEU A 23 1.22 11.07 7.69
C LEU A 23 0.92 11.30 9.17
N VAL A 24 1.71 10.72 10.07
CA VAL A 24 1.58 10.91 11.52
C VAL A 24 1.80 12.39 11.91
N GLU A 25 2.81 13.06 11.34
CA GLU A 25 3.04 14.50 11.55
C GLU A 25 1.86 15.36 11.06
N LEU A 26 1.10 14.89 10.06
CA LEU A 26 -0.13 15.54 9.58
C LEU A 26 -1.38 15.15 10.38
N GLY A 27 -1.24 14.41 11.48
CA GLY A 27 -2.33 14.00 12.36
C GLY A 27 -3.12 12.78 11.89
N VAL A 28 -2.63 12.04 10.88
CA VAL A 28 -3.28 10.83 10.36
C VAL A 28 -2.77 9.61 11.09
N GLY A 29 -3.67 8.81 11.67
CA GLY A 29 -3.33 7.49 12.20
C GLY A 29 -2.98 6.53 11.06
N VAL A 30 -1.87 5.79 11.20
CA VAL A 30 -1.37 4.87 10.16
C VAL A 30 -1.11 3.50 10.74
N ARG A 31 -1.47 2.46 10.00
CA ARG A 31 -1.00 1.09 10.22
C ARG A 31 -0.18 0.66 9.01
N LEU A 32 1.12 0.45 9.23
CA LEU A 32 2.07 -0.01 8.22
C LEU A 32 1.94 -1.52 8.02
N VAL A 33 1.67 -1.94 6.78
CA VAL A 33 1.47 -3.34 6.40
C VAL A 33 2.64 -3.83 5.56
N ASP A 34 3.30 -4.92 6.00
CA ASP A 34 4.31 -5.59 5.19
C ASP A 34 3.68 -6.55 4.18
N THR A 35 3.70 -6.17 2.91
CA THR A 35 3.23 -6.99 1.80
C THR A 35 4.35 -7.72 1.07
N GLY A 36 5.60 -7.66 1.60
CA GLY A 36 6.76 -8.35 1.04
C GLY A 36 6.79 -9.83 1.38
N CYS A 37 7.46 -10.63 0.55
CA CYS A 37 7.61 -12.08 0.79
C CYS A 37 9.03 -12.61 0.58
N LEU A 38 9.99 -11.78 0.14
CA LEU A 38 11.32 -12.27 -0.26
C LEU A 38 12.39 -12.07 0.81
N GLY A 39 12.66 -10.82 1.17
CA GLY A 39 13.74 -10.46 2.08
C GLY A 39 13.23 -10.12 3.49
N ALA A 40 14.15 -9.84 4.41
CA ALA A 40 13.77 -9.30 5.72
C ALA A 40 13.19 -7.88 5.57
N ALA A 41 12.17 -7.58 6.36
CA ALA A 41 11.63 -6.22 6.42
C ALA A 41 12.69 -5.25 6.95
N ALA A 42 12.88 -4.12 6.27
CA ALA A 42 13.86 -3.10 6.68
C ALA A 42 13.38 -2.27 7.88
N VAL A 43 12.07 -2.29 8.15
CA VAL A 43 11.44 -1.59 9.28
C VAL A 43 10.33 -2.45 9.88
N ALA A 44 10.00 -2.22 11.14
CA ALA A 44 8.89 -2.92 11.79
C ALA A 44 7.55 -2.50 11.17
N ALA A 45 6.67 -3.47 10.95
CA ALA A 45 5.30 -3.29 10.50
C ALA A 45 4.32 -3.37 11.68
N ASP A 46 3.18 -2.70 11.57
CA ASP A 46 2.05 -2.85 12.49
C ASP A 46 1.24 -4.12 12.16
N ILE A 47 1.23 -4.51 10.89
CA ILE A 47 0.73 -5.80 10.40
C ILE A 47 1.89 -6.49 9.70
N THR A 48 2.38 -7.55 10.33
CA THR A 48 3.50 -8.34 9.81
C THR A 48 3.10 -9.11 8.57
N ARG A 49 4.10 -9.55 7.78
CA ARG A 49 3.81 -10.39 6.61
C ARG A 49 3.13 -11.71 6.96
N ASP A 50 3.46 -12.31 8.11
CA ASP A 50 2.81 -13.55 8.54
C ASP A 50 1.32 -13.33 8.82
N GLU A 51 0.98 -12.26 9.54
CA GLU A 51 -0.42 -11.85 9.76
C GLU A 51 -1.10 -11.50 8.44
N PHE A 52 -0.43 -10.76 7.56
CA PHE A 52 -0.97 -10.34 6.27
C PHE A 52 -1.29 -11.53 5.36
N TYR A 53 -0.35 -12.46 5.15
CA TYR A 53 -0.57 -13.63 4.30
C TYR A 53 -1.53 -14.65 4.91
N SER A 54 -1.69 -14.67 6.24
CA SER A 54 -2.70 -15.53 6.89
C SER A 54 -4.15 -15.19 6.50
N LEU A 55 -4.39 -14.00 5.94
CA LEU A 55 -5.70 -13.58 5.43
C LEU A 55 -5.99 -14.06 4.01
N GLY A 56 -4.99 -14.54 3.31
CA GLY A 56 -5.08 -15.00 1.92
C GLY A 56 -5.18 -16.53 1.80
N PRO A 57 -5.29 -17.02 0.56
CA PRO A 57 -5.42 -18.45 0.29
C PRO A 57 -4.12 -19.22 0.38
N ASP A 58 -2.97 -18.57 0.21
CA ASP A 58 -1.66 -19.19 0.17
C ASP A 58 -0.83 -18.81 1.41
N PRO A 59 -0.33 -19.82 2.18
CA PRO A 59 0.60 -19.59 3.27
C PRO A 59 1.91 -18.95 2.80
N LEU A 60 2.47 -18.04 3.60
CA LEU A 60 3.74 -17.38 3.26
C LEU A 60 4.87 -18.35 2.97
N GLU A 61 4.97 -19.43 3.75
CA GLU A 61 6.01 -20.47 3.61
C GLU A 61 5.99 -21.10 2.21
N ASP A 62 4.80 -21.44 1.71
CA ASP A 62 4.62 -22.03 0.37
C ASP A 62 5.04 -21.06 -0.74
N LEU A 63 4.80 -19.76 -0.55
CA LEU A 63 5.16 -18.73 -1.53
C LEU A 63 6.67 -18.51 -1.58
N VAL A 64 7.33 -18.55 -0.43
CA VAL A 64 8.79 -18.44 -0.33
C VAL A 64 9.48 -19.66 -0.93
N GLU A 65 8.98 -20.87 -0.64
CA GLU A 65 9.52 -22.12 -1.17
C GLU A 65 9.34 -22.22 -2.70
N ALA A 66 8.17 -21.86 -3.21
CA ALA A 66 7.87 -21.91 -4.64
C ALA A 66 8.73 -20.95 -5.46
N SER A 67 9.21 -19.86 -4.88
CA SER A 67 9.98 -18.80 -5.56
C SER A 67 9.30 -18.27 -6.85
N ASP A 68 7.98 -18.39 -6.93
CA ASP A 68 7.16 -17.89 -8.05
C ASP A 68 6.66 -16.49 -7.76
N ARG A 69 7.29 -15.52 -8.40
CA ARG A 69 6.94 -14.10 -8.24
C ARG A 69 5.50 -13.78 -8.64
N GLY A 70 4.99 -14.43 -9.68
CA GLY A 70 3.61 -14.20 -10.15
C GLY A 70 2.59 -14.66 -9.11
N ARG A 71 2.78 -15.88 -8.60
CA ARG A 71 1.97 -16.46 -7.54
C ARG A 71 2.03 -15.62 -6.25
N ALA A 72 3.23 -15.19 -5.86
CA ALA A 72 3.40 -14.34 -4.67
C ALA A 72 2.66 -13.00 -4.79
N ILE A 73 2.70 -12.35 -5.96
CA ILE A 73 1.97 -11.10 -6.20
C ILE A 73 0.45 -11.33 -6.16
N ALA A 74 -0.04 -12.43 -6.74
CA ALA A 74 -1.46 -12.78 -6.72
C ALA A 74 -1.96 -13.05 -5.29
N ALA A 75 -1.23 -13.86 -4.52
CA ALA A 75 -1.55 -14.14 -3.12
C ALA A 75 -1.54 -12.85 -2.26
N ALA A 76 -0.53 -11.99 -2.44
CA ALA A 76 -0.48 -10.70 -1.76
C ALA A 76 -1.65 -9.78 -2.14
N ALA A 77 -2.10 -9.81 -3.41
CA ALA A 77 -3.25 -9.03 -3.86
C ALA A 77 -4.56 -9.53 -3.22
N ASP A 78 -4.70 -10.84 -3.03
CA ASP A 78 -5.85 -11.45 -2.35
C ASP A 78 -5.84 -11.15 -0.85
N SER A 79 -4.68 -11.26 -0.18
CA SER A 79 -4.51 -10.89 1.23
C SER A 79 -4.80 -9.40 1.47
N ALA A 80 -4.32 -8.52 0.57
CA ALA A 80 -4.57 -7.08 0.67
C ALA A 80 -6.06 -6.74 0.53
N ARG A 81 -6.77 -7.44 -0.37
CA ARG A 81 -8.21 -7.31 -0.52
C ARG A 81 -8.95 -7.74 0.74
N ALA A 82 -8.60 -8.93 1.27
CA ALA A 82 -9.22 -9.47 2.47
C ALA A 82 -9.02 -8.54 3.67
N LEU A 83 -7.78 -8.03 3.87
CA LEU A 83 -7.47 -7.08 4.93
C LEU A 83 -8.31 -5.81 4.83
N ALA A 84 -8.35 -5.18 3.65
CA ALA A 84 -9.06 -3.91 3.46
C ALA A 84 -10.58 -4.05 3.72
N VAL A 85 -11.18 -5.15 3.25
CA VAL A 85 -12.59 -5.45 3.47
C VAL A 85 -12.88 -5.71 4.96
N ALA A 86 -12.00 -6.47 5.64
CA ALA A 86 -12.15 -6.75 7.07
C ALA A 86 -12.04 -5.48 7.93
N GLU A 87 -11.05 -4.62 7.65
CA GLU A 87 -10.86 -3.36 8.37
C GLU A 87 -12.03 -2.37 8.13
N LEU A 88 -12.58 -2.34 6.91
CA LEU A 88 -13.77 -1.55 6.62
C LEU A 88 -14.99 -2.06 7.40
N ALA A 89 -15.21 -3.38 7.40
CA ALA A 89 -16.32 -4.00 8.12
C ALA A 89 -16.22 -3.80 9.65
N ALA A 90 -14.99 -3.77 10.18
CA ALA A 90 -14.73 -3.47 11.59
C ALA A 90 -14.89 -1.98 11.96
N GLY A 91 -15.05 -1.08 10.95
CA GLY A 91 -15.16 0.36 11.18
C GLY A 91 -13.84 1.01 11.62
N THR A 92 -12.70 0.36 11.36
CA THR A 92 -11.35 0.82 11.73
C THR A 92 -10.62 1.54 10.60
N LEU A 93 -11.09 1.38 9.35
CA LEU A 93 -10.48 1.93 8.14
C LEU A 93 -10.94 3.36 7.85
N GLU A 94 -10.00 4.29 7.68
CA GLU A 94 -10.23 5.64 7.14
C GLU A 94 -9.84 5.74 5.67
N GLY A 95 -8.91 4.91 5.20
CA GLY A 95 -8.47 4.91 3.82
C GLY A 95 -7.28 3.99 3.58
N VAL A 96 -6.85 3.88 2.33
CA VAL A 96 -5.72 3.06 1.91
C VAL A 96 -4.75 3.88 1.09
N ILE A 97 -3.47 3.84 1.46
CA ILE A 97 -2.37 4.37 0.66
C ILE A 97 -1.38 3.24 0.33
N GLY A 98 -0.92 3.19 -0.90
CA GLY A 98 0.10 2.23 -1.33
C GLY A 98 1.28 2.90 -1.99
N ILE A 99 2.47 2.29 -1.88
CA ILE A 99 3.66 2.72 -2.60
C ILE A 99 4.31 1.54 -3.32
N GLY A 100 4.82 1.76 -4.53
CA GLY A 100 5.60 0.73 -5.21
C GLY A 100 5.74 0.87 -6.72
N GLY A 101 6.44 -0.11 -7.29
CA GLY A 101 6.49 -0.39 -8.72
C GLY A 101 5.33 -1.30 -9.13
N SER A 102 5.51 -2.12 -10.17
CA SER A 102 4.45 -2.98 -10.72
C SER A 102 3.80 -3.92 -9.69
N ALA A 103 4.60 -4.63 -8.90
CA ALA A 103 4.08 -5.53 -7.87
C ALA A 103 3.30 -4.78 -6.78
N GLY A 104 3.91 -3.77 -6.16
CA GLY A 104 3.25 -2.97 -5.12
C GLY A 104 1.98 -2.28 -5.63
N THR A 105 1.98 -1.82 -6.89
CA THR A 105 0.79 -1.23 -7.51
C THR A 105 -0.32 -2.27 -7.64
N THR A 106 -0.01 -3.48 -8.13
CA THR A 106 -1.01 -4.56 -8.26
C THR A 106 -1.60 -4.93 -6.90
N ILE A 107 -0.76 -5.09 -5.89
CA ILE A 107 -1.19 -5.46 -4.53
C ILE A 107 -2.08 -4.38 -3.92
N ALA A 108 -1.59 -3.14 -3.85
CA ALA A 108 -2.32 -2.05 -3.19
C ALA A 108 -3.62 -1.69 -3.92
N THR A 109 -3.62 -1.64 -5.25
CA THR A 109 -4.85 -1.34 -6.01
C THR A 109 -5.87 -2.47 -5.94
N SER A 110 -5.47 -3.72 -5.69
CA SER A 110 -6.40 -4.82 -5.42
C SER A 110 -7.21 -4.56 -4.15
N ALA A 111 -6.56 -4.12 -3.07
CA ALA A 111 -7.24 -3.68 -1.84
C ALA A 111 -8.18 -2.50 -2.12
N MET A 112 -7.67 -1.47 -2.80
CA MET A 112 -8.41 -0.23 -3.08
C MET A 112 -9.68 -0.48 -3.90
N ARG A 113 -9.61 -1.34 -4.92
CA ARG A 113 -10.77 -1.67 -5.77
C ARG A 113 -11.82 -2.52 -5.07
N ALA A 114 -11.48 -3.17 -3.97
CA ALA A 114 -12.45 -3.92 -3.17
C ALA A 114 -13.27 -3.02 -2.24
N LEU A 115 -12.87 -1.77 -2.07
CA LEU A 115 -13.54 -0.81 -1.21
C LEU A 115 -14.59 0.00 -1.99
N PRO A 116 -15.70 0.40 -1.34
CA PRO A 116 -16.73 1.20 -1.99
C PRO A 116 -16.21 2.59 -2.41
N LEU A 117 -16.95 3.24 -3.30
CA LEU A 117 -16.72 4.65 -3.66
C LEU A 117 -16.80 5.54 -2.42
N GLY A 118 -15.97 6.57 -2.37
CA GLY A 118 -15.90 7.53 -1.27
C GLY A 118 -14.90 7.17 -0.17
N VAL A 119 -14.46 5.91 -0.03
CA VAL A 119 -13.33 5.59 0.85
C VAL A 119 -12.05 6.15 0.25
N PRO A 120 -11.25 6.96 0.97
CA PRO A 120 -10.00 7.52 0.50
C PRO A 120 -8.99 6.47 0.01
N LYS A 121 -8.52 6.58 -1.24
CA LYS A 121 -7.60 5.65 -1.88
C LYS A 121 -6.54 6.40 -2.65
N LEU A 122 -5.26 6.15 -2.36
CA LEU A 122 -4.15 6.77 -3.08
C LEU A 122 -3.03 5.76 -3.35
N MET A 123 -2.61 5.65 -4.59
CA MET A 123 -1.47 4.83 -4.99
C MET A 123 -0.33 5.69 -5.54
N LEU A 124 0.80 5.73 -4.83
CA LEU A 124 2.05 6.31 -5.33
C LEU A 124 2.81 5.23 -6.11
N SER A 125 2.89 5.39 -7.43
CA SER A 125 3.35 4.35 -8.34
C SER A 125 4.35 4.86 -9.37
N THR A 126 5.37 4.03 -9.66
CA THR A 126 6.26 4.25 -10.81
C THR A 126 5.55 4.05 -12.15
N LEU A 127 4.35 3.44 -12.15
CA LEU A 127 3.56 3.17 -13.36
C LEU A 127 2.52 4.26 -13.65
N ALA A 128 2.34 5.22 -12.75
CA ALA A 128 1.24 6.19 -12.82
C ALA A 128 1.37 7.23 -13.95
N SER A 129 2.50 7.24 -14.69
CA SER A 129 2.68 8.08 -15.89
C SER A 129 2.22 7.41 -17.20
N GLY A 130 1.77 6.15 -17.13
CA GLY A 130 1.37 5.35 -18.31
C GLY A 130 -0.11 5.02 -18.32
N GLN A 131 -0.44 3.88 -18.96
CA GLN A 131 -1.81 3.35 -18.99
C GLN A 131 -2.15 2.73 -17.62
N VAL A 132 -2.93 3.42 -16.82
CA VAL A 132 -3.27 3.01 -15.44
C VAL A 132 -4.59 2.22 -15.36
N ARG A 133 -5.38 2.16 -16.41
CA ARG A 133 -6.71 1.51 -16.43
C ARG A 133 -6.72 0.08 -15.85
N PRO A 134 -5.72 -0.79 -16.11
CA PRO A 134 -5.71 -2.15 -15.54
C PRO A 134 -5.69 -2.19 -14.01
N TRP A 135 -5.12 -1.17 -13.38
CA TRP A 135 -5.01 -1.06 -11.92
C TRP A 135 -6.15 -0.24 -11.30
N VAL A 136 -6.65 0.77 -12.00
CA VAL A 136 -7.72 1.65 -11.51
C VAL A 136 -9.09 1.01 -11.69
N GLY A 137 -9.35 0.39 -12.85
CA GLY A 137 -10.68 -0.13 -13.20
C GLY A 137 -11.73 0.99 -13.16
N ASP A 138 -12.83 0.74 -12.47
CA ASP A 138 -13.95 1.68 -12.26
C ASP A 138 -13.92 2.26 -10.82
N SER A 139 -12.78 2.21 -10.12
CA SER A 139 -12.60 2.75 -8.77
C SER A 139 -12.21 4.23 -8.80
N ASP A 140 -12.58 4.96 -7.76
CA ASP A 140 -12.26 6.37 -7.50
C ASP A 140 -10.88 6.59 -6.89
N LEU A 141 -9.94 5.66 -7.10
CA LEU A 141 -8.59 5.77 -6.56
C LEU A 141 -7.74 6.83 -7.29
N LEU A 142 -6.93 7.55 -6.53
CA LEU A 142 -5.95 8.48 -7.06
C LEU A 142 -4.64 7.76 -7.37
N MET A 143 -4.13 7.95 -8.59
CA MET A 143 -2.80 7.51 -8.99
C MET A 143 -1.84 8.71 -9.00
N LEU A 144 -0.79 8.65 -8.17
CA LEU A 144 0.27 9.66 -8.13
C LEU A 144 1.55 9.09 -8.72
N ASN A 145 2.12 9.80 -9.72
CA ASN A 145 3.38 9.40 -10.33
C ASN A 145 4.56 9.69 -9.39
N SER A 146 5.41 8.70 -9.16
CA SER A 146 6.60 8.84 -8.32
C SER A 146 7.72 9.67 -8.97
N VAL A 147 7.62 9.95 -10.28
CA VAL A 147 8.59 10.68 -11.11
C VAL A 147 9.93 9.94 -11.26
N VAL A 148 10.46 9.41 -10.17
CA VAL A 148 11.66 8.56 -10.10
C VAL A 148 11.30 7.19 -9.54
N ASP A 149 12.21 6.23 -9.67
CA ASP A 149 12.03 4.95 -8.98
C ASP A 149 11.99 5.17 -7.46
N ILE A 150 11.14 4.40 -6.80
CA ILE A 150 11.01 4.39 -5.34
C ILE A 150 12.12 3.50 -4.78
N LEU A 151 13.34 4.01 -4.80
CA LEU A 151 14.55 3.32 -4.34
C LEU A 151 15.50 4.33 -3.68
N GLY A 152 15.48 4.32 -2.35
CA GLY A 152 16.21 5.26 -1.52
C GLY A 152 15.55 6.65 -1.42
N LEU A 153 15.85 7.34 -0.32
CA LEU A 153 15.35 8.68 -0.04
C LEU A 153 16.31 9.74 -0.59
N ASN A 154 15.93 10.38 -1.68
CA ASN A 154 16.60 11.54 -2.24
C ASN A 154 15.67 12.77 -2.23
N ARG A 155 16.13 13.92 -2.73
CA ARG A 155 15.34 15.15 -2.75
C ARG A 155 14.02 15.00 -3.51
N ILE A 156 14.01 14.28 -4.63
CA ILE A 156 12.81 14.09 -5.46
C ILE A 156 11.86 13.13 -4.79
N SER A 157 12.34 11.94 -4.37
CA SER A 157 11.48 10.94 -3.71
C SER A 157 10.86 11.46 -2.41
N ARG A 158 11.62 12.24 -1.60
CA ARG A 158 11.08 12.90 -0.39
C ARG A 158 9.96 13.88 -0.73
N SER A 159 10.12 14.71 -1.77
CA SER A 159 9.10 15.68 -2.19
C SER A 159 7.81 14.99 -2.66
N VAL A 160 7.94 13.90 -3.42
CA VAL A 160 6.77 13.18 -3.93
C VAL A 160 6.07 12.38 -2.82
N LEU A 161 6.84 11.75 -1.92
CA LEU A 161 6.28 11.07 -0.73
C LEU A 161 5.56 12.07 0.20
N ASP A 162 6.13 13.27 0.42
CA ASP A 162 5.46 14.32 1.19
C ASP A 162 4.16 14.80 0.51
N SER A 163 4.16 14.91 -0.82
CA SER A 163 2.94 15.23 -1.59
C SER A 163 1.88 14.14 -1.45
N ALA A 164 2.27 12.87 -1.48
CA ALA A 164 1.36 11.74 -1.25
C ALA A 164 0.76 11.77 0.17
N ALA A 165 1.60 12.06 1.19
CA ALA A 165 1.13 12.19 2.57
C ALA A 165 0.10 13.31 2.71
N ARG A 166 0.37 14.50 2.16
CA ARG A 166 -0.55 15.65 2.21
C ARG A 166 -1.85 15.37 1.47
N ALA A 167 -1.78 14.73 0.30
CA ALA A 167 -2.97 14.37 -0.46
C ALA A 167 -3.85 13.38 0.34
N MET A 168 -3.24 12.33 0.92
CA MET A 168 -3.97 11.36 1.73
C MET A 168 -4.54 11.98 3.00
N ALA A 169 -3.78 12.84 3.70
CA ALA A 169 -4.27 13.57 4.86
C ALA A 169 -5.48 14.45 4.50
N GLY A 170 -5.44 15.16 3.37
CA GLY A 170 -6.58 15.95 2.89
C GLY A 170 -7.80 15.09 2.58
N LEU A 171 -7.62 13.91 2.02
CA LEU A 171 -8.72 13.00 1.70
C LEU A 171 -9.42 12.47 2.96
N VAL A 172 -8.68 12.14 4.03
CA VAL A 172 -9.27 11.57 5.25
C VAL A 172 -9.79 12.62 6.22
N THR A 173 -9.17 13.81 6.29
CA THR A 173 -9.60 14.87 7.23
C THR A 173 -10.77 15.68 6.71
N LEU A 174 -11.03 15.67 5.40
CA LEU A 174 -12.12 16.40 4.74
C LEU A 174 -13.25 15.45 4.30
N ALA A 175 -13.22 14.19 4.72
CA ALA A 175 -14.32 13.28 4.48
C ALA A 175 -15.61 13.82 5.13
N PRO A 176 -16.75 13.79 4.42
CA PRO A 176 -18.02 14.34 4.91
C PRO A 176 -18.57 13.60 6.12
#